data_273540d20963df0b6e280854bc601d22
#
_entry.id   273540d20963df0b6e280854bc601d22
#
_cell.length_a   1.000
_cell.length_b   1.000
_cell.length_c   1.000
_cell.angle_alpha   90.00
_cell.angle_beta   90.00
_cell.angle_gamma   90.00
#
_symmetry.space_group_name_H-M   'P 1'
#
loop_
_entity.id
_entity.type
_entity.pdbx_description
1 polymer ?
#
loop_
_entity_poly.entity_id
_entity_poly.type
_entity_poly.pdbx_seq_one_letter_code
_entity_poly.pdbx_strand_id
1 'polypeptide(L)'
;NESAEDVLEHMYDRFVQPRFWRGEEKADREAHKLDLMLAQGLMGDLDGAKKLGEELAMSEPKNHRVAFNRGWYAIRDGHLLDGMKLIDRGRIEEVFGNGKPNVPTEKWNGETGATVLLNLEGGLGDQIHGARFARDIARLGNKVIMACSGSLAQIVGSIEGVTTVVQHEAVFGVVHDFWVPSMSAAIPLQLQYADVDGAAYIPKPDVEKGKKLRIGLRWQGNPQFEHEQHRQFDPKLLFDAVKGVDAEFVSLQRDEGAEHKPKWVKDTCLDSWADTAAAVAGCDLVITSCTSVAHLSGAMGIPTWIVIPILPYYLLAKPGSTAAWYNSVKLFRQTSYGDWTAPFVKIKQDLKEEVQNANDKDRILDTS
;
A
#
# COMPACT_ATOMS: atom_id res chain seq x y z
N ASN A 1 26.06 -1.52 -13.34
CA ASN A 1 25.70 -2.43 -12.21
C ASN A 1 26.30 -1.80 -10.96
N GLU A 2 25.48 -1.07 -10.23
CA GLU A 2 25.83 -0.59 -8.89
C GLU A 2 25.91 -1.81 -7.95
N SER A 3 26.95 -1.87 -7.12
CA SER A 3 27.06 -2.89 -6.08
C SER A 3 26.17 -2.55 -4.89
N ALA A 4 25.91 -3.51 -3.99
CA ALA A 4 25.19 -3.22 -2.75
C ALA A 4 25.91 -2.14 -1.91
N GLU A 5 27.24 -2.07 -2.04
CA GLU A 5 28.07 -1.05 -1.41
C GLU A 5 27.87 0.32 -2.04
N ASP A 6 27.73 0.41 -3.39
CA ASP A 6 27.45 1.68 -4.06
C ASP A 6 26.05 2.22 -3.67
N VAL A 7 25.05 1.33 -3.52
CA VAL A 7 23.70 1.70 -3.05
C VAL A 7 23.72 2.09 -1.59
N LEU A 8 24.49 1.42 -0.76
CA LEU A 8 24.74 1.81 0.63
C LEU A 8 25.36 3.20 0.70
N GLU A 9 26.40 3.46 -0.05
CA GLU A 9 27.09 4.75 -0.07
C GLU A 9 26.11 5.86 -0.53
N HIS A 10 25.27 5.58 -1.54
CA HIS A 10 24.23 6.50 -1.99
C HIS A 10 23.10 6.71 -0.96
N MET A 11 22.73 5.66 -0.21
CA MET A 11 21.79 5.76 0.92
C MET A 11 22.41 6.53 2.09
N TYR A 12 23.67 6.31 2.39
CA TYR A 12 24.41 7.04 3.43
C TYR A 12 24.50 8.53 3.14
N ASP A 13 24.82 8.92 1.92
CA ASP A 13 24.92 10.33 1.52
C ASP A 13 23.60 11.09 1.60
N ARG A 14 22.46 10.39 1.46
CA ARG A 14 21.12 11.00 1.48
C ARG A 14 20.37 10.89 2.82
N PHE A 15 20.57 9.85 3.61
CA PHE A 15 19.69 9.50 4.74
C PHE A 15 20.37 9.37 6.09
N VAL A 16 21.65 9.05 6.12
CA VAL A 16 22.40 8.99 7.38
C VAL A 16 22.99 10.35 7.65
N GLN A 17 22.24 11.19 8.33
CA GLN A 17 22.82 12.39 8.92
C GLN A 17 23.95 12.00 9.85
N PRO A 18 25.06 12.78 9.94
CA PRO A 18 26.25 12.46 10.72
C PRO A 18 26.05 12.27 12.23
N ARG A 19 24.83 12.20 12.72
CA ARG A 19 24.47 12.07 14.14
C ARG A 19 24.69 10.68 14.72
N PHE A 20 24.86 9.64 13.91
CA PHE A 20 24.96 8.26 14.37
C PHE A 20 26.40 7.71 14.47
N TRP A 21 27.42 8.47 14.09
CA TRP A 21 28.83 8.03 14.11
C TRP A 21 29.59 8.38 15.40
N ARG A 22 28.98 8.35 16.56
CA ARG A 22 29.68 8.61 17.84
C ARG A 22 29.31 7.59 18.91
N GLY A 23 29.47 6.32 18.65
CA GLY A 23 29.30 5.32 19.69
C GLY A 23 29.80 3.95 19.28
N GLU A 24 30.71 3.42 20.02
CA GLU A 24 31.29 2.09 20.16
C GLU A 24 31.29 1.14 18.95
N GLU A 25 32.45 0.68 18.52
CA GLU A 25 32.75 -0.17 17.35
C GLU A 25 31.82 -1.38 17.13
N LYS A 26 31.14 -1.88 18.17
CA LYS A 26 30.22 -3.02 18.06
C LYS A 26 28.82 -2.61 17.59
N ALA A 27 28.30 -1.53 18.14
CA ALA A 27 27.00 -0.96 17.74
C ALA A 27 27.06 -0.46 16.29
N ASP A 28 28.18 0.08 15.86
CA ASP A 28 28.39 0.55 14.49
C ASP A 28 28.38 -0.59 13.48
N ARG A 29 29.02 -1.75 13.79
CA ARG A 29 28.99 -2.92 12.90
C ARG A 29 27.61 -3.54 12.74
N GLU A 30 26.80 -3.54 13.78
CA GLU A 30 25.46 -4.14 13.76
C GLU A 30 24.45 -3.21 13.07
N ALA A 31 24.56 -1.90 13.29
CA ALA A 31 23.83 -0.91 12.49
C ALA A 31 24.16 -1.04 10.99
N HIS A 32 25.43 -1.18 10.64
CA HIS A 32 25.89 -1.38 9.28
C HIS A 32 25.32 -2.67 8.65
N LYS A 33 25.23 -3.78 9.40
CA LYS A 33 24.61 -5.01 8.90
C LYS A 33 23.11 -4.86 8.63
N LEU A 34 22.40 -4.08 9.45
CA LEU A 34 20.99 -3.80 9.22
C LEU A 34 20.78 -2.97 7.95
N ASP A 35 21.62 -1.96 7.74
CA ASP A 35 21.58 -1.14 6.52
C ASP A 35 21.95 -1.97 5.29
N LEU A 36 22.93 -2.86 5.39
CA LEU A 36 23.28 -3.80 4.33
C LEU A 36 22.11 -4.75 4.00
N MET A 37 21.41 -5.26 5.00
CA MET A 37 20.19 -6.07 4.80
C MET A 37 19.12 -5.31 4.01
N LEU A 38 18.92 -4.04 4.32
CA LEU A 38 17.97 -3.19 3.59
C LEU A 38 18.41 -2.96 2.15
N ALA A 39 19.69 -2.61 1.94
CA ALA A 39 20.26 -2.38 0.62
C ALA A 39 20.18 -3.64 -0.26
N GLN A 40 20.54 -4.81 0.26
CA GLN A 40 20.40 -6.09 -0.44
C GLN A 40 18.96 -6.34 -0.87
N GLY A 41 17.99 -6.11 0.05
CA GLY A 41 16.57 -6.28 -0.25
C GLY A 41 16.08 -5.35 -1.37
N LEU A 42 16.48 -4.08 -1.34
CA LEU A 42 16.13 -3.09 -2.37
C LEU A 42 16.74 -3.44 -3.73
N MET A 43 17.95 -3.96 -3.75
CA MET A 43 18.61 -4.41 -4.99
C MET A 43 18.09 -5.74 -5.53
N GLY A 44 17.29 -6.48 -4.75
CA GLY A 44 16.72 -7.77 -5.16
C GLY A 44 17.53 -8.98 -4.70
N ASP A 45 18.62 -8.82 -3.95
CA ASP A 45 19.30 -9.91 -3.25
C ASP A 45 18.52 -10.28 -1.97
N LEU A 46 17.35 -10.86 -2.19
CA LEU A 46 16.42 -11.17 -1.11
C LEU A 46 16.90 -12.33 -0.23
N ASP A 47 17.65 -13.27 -0.78
CA ASP A 47 18.20 -14.40 -0.04
C ASP A 47 19.37 -13.95 0.85
N GLY A 48 20.25 -13.08 0.33
CA GLY A 48 21.31 -12.45 1.12
C GLY A 48 20.74 -11.63 2.27
N ALA A 49 19.74 -10.80 1.99
CA ALA A 49 19.07 -9.99 3.00
C ALA A 49 18.40 -10.84 4.10
N LYS A 50 17.71 -11.94 3.73
CA LYS A 50 17.11 -12.87 4.70
C LYS A 50 18.17 -13.53 5.58
N LYS A 51 19.23 -14.05 4.98
CA LYS A 51 20.34 -14.69 5.72
C LYS A 51 20.95 -13.73 6.74
N LEU A 52 21.23 -12.50 6.31
CA LEU A 52 21.77 -11.46 7.19
C LEU A 52 20.79 -11.11 8.32
N GLY A 53 19.50 -11.04 8.02
CA GLY A 53 18.44 -10.84 9.02
C GLY A 53 18.36 -11.98 10.05
N GLU A 54 18.59 -13.22 9.66
CA GLU A 54 18.64 -14.36 10.57
C GLU A 54 19.89 -14.32 11.46
N GLU A 55 21.05 -13.98 10.90
CA GLU A 55 22.29 -13.78 11.66
C GLU A 55 22.13 -12.68 12.71
N LEU A 56 21.56 -11.54 12.32
CA LEU A 56 21.27 -10.43 13.22
C LEU A 56 20.28 -10.83 14.33
N ALA A 57 19.25 -11.61 14.02
CA ALA A 57 18.29 -12.08 15.03
C ALA A 57 18.90 -13.05 16.04
N MET A 58 19.91 -13.82 15.65
CA MET A 58 20.65 -14.69 16.57
C MET A 58 21.58 -13.89 17.48
N SER A 59 22.28 -12.86 16.94
CA SER A 59 23.18 -12.01 17.72
C SER A 59 22.43 -11.01 18.59
N GLU A 60 21.27 -10.53 18.13
CA GLU A 60 20.47 -9.48 18.77
C GLU A 60 18.97 -9.84 18.86
N PRO A 61 18.58 -10.87 19.62
CA PRO A 61 17.21 -11.36 19.65
C PRO A 61 16.19 -10.36 20.19
N LYS A 62 16.66 -9.31 20.88
CA LYS A 62 15.82 -8.23 21.42
C LYS A 62 15.75 -7.01 20.51
N ASN A 63 16.50 -6.97 19.41
CA ASN A 63 16.48 -5.84 18.49
C ASN A 63 15.16 -5.81 17.70
N HIS A 64 14.31 -4.84 18.01
CA HIS A 64 12.99 -4.70 17.42
C HIS A 64 13.07 -4.27 15.96
N ARG A 65 14.08 -3.48 15.54
CA ARG A 65 14.31 -3.11 14.15
C ARG A 65 14.65 -4.31 13.27
N VAL A 66 15.52 -5.20 13.77
CA VAL A 66 15.82 -6.46 13.09
C VAL A 66 14.54 -7.28 12.90
N ALA A 67 13.74 -7.41 13.97
CA ALA A 67 12.46 -8.12 13.87
C ALA A 67 11.53 -7.48 12.84
N PHE A 68 11.36 -6.16 12.87
CA PHE A 68 10.54 -5.41 11.92
C PHE A 68 10.95 -5.68 10.46
N ASN A 69 12.24 -5.57 10.15
CA ASN A 69 12.72 -5.79 8.78
C ASN A 69 12.57 -7.26 8.34
N ARG A 70 12.81 -8.22 9.22
CA ARG A 70 12.56 -9.66 8.94
C ARG A 70 11.09 -9.95 8.66
N GLY A 71 10.17 -9.21 9.27
CA GLY A 71 8.74 -9.35 9.04
C GLY A 71 8.33 -9.15 7.58
N TRP A 72 8.99 -8.25 6.85
CA TRP A 72 8.74 -8.03 5.42
C TRP A 72 9.05 -9.28 4.59
N TYR A 73 10.16 -9.95 4.89
CA TYR A 73 10.54 -11.17 4.18
C TYR A 73 9.61 -12.34 4.54
N ALA A 74 9.18 -12.44 5.81
CA ALA A 74 8.21 -13.44 6.23
C ALA A 74 6.86 -13.27 5.51
N ILE A 75 6.34 -12.05 5.42
CA ILE A 75 5.12 -11.71 4.66
C ILE A 75 5.30 -12.06 3.18
N ARG A 76 6.43 -11.69 2.60
CA ARG A 76 6.77 -11.99 1.21
C ARG A 76 6.77 -13.49 0.94
N ASP A 77 7.30 -14.28 1.85
CA ASP A 77 7.37 -15.74 1.73
C ASP A 77 6.03 -16.46 2.03
N GLY A 78 4.98 -15.70 2.32
CA GLY A 78 3.63 -16.24 2.53
C GLY A 78 3.22 -16.42 4.00
N HIS A 79 4.08 -16.09 4.95
CA HIS A 79 3.85 -16.22 6.40
C HIS A 79 3.24 -14.92 6.96
N LEU A 80 1.97 -14.63 6.59
CA LEU A 80 1.33 -13.34 6.90
C LEU A 80 1.30 -13.06 8.41
N LEU A 81 0.73 -13.97 9.20
CA LEU A 81 0.55 -13.76 10.65
C LEU A 81 1.89 -13.60 11.38
N ASP A 82 2.84 -14.48 11.10
CA ASP A 82 4.15 -14.42 11.73
C ASP A 82 4.93 -13.16 11.31
N GLY A 83 4.84 -12.82 10.04
CA GLY A 83 5.42 -11.58 9.53
C GLY A 83 4.79 -10.34 10.16
N MET A 84 3.47 -10.31 10.33
CA MET A 84 2.79 -9.21 11.01
C MET A 84 3.19 -9.08 12.49
N LYS A 85 3.35 -10.21 13.20
CA LYS A 85 3.88 -10.19 14.58
C LYS A 85 5.30 -9.63 14.66
N LEU A 86 6.14 -9.91 13.66
CA LEU A 86 7.49 -9.37 13.57
C LEU A 86 7.46 -7.86 13.23
N ILE A 87 6.63 -7.46 12.25
CA ILE A 87 6.48 -6.05 11.87
C ILE A 87 5.93 -5.22 13.04
N ASP A 88 4.98 -5.73 13.80
CA ASP A 88 4.37 -5.03 14.95
C ASP A 88 5.42 -4.66 16.03
N ARG A 89 6.55 -5.35 16.10
CA ARG A 89 7.66 -4.97 16.99
C ARG A 89 8.30 -3.63 16.63
N GLY A 90 8.13 -3.18 15.38
CA GLY A 90 8.56 -1.85 14.95
C GLY A 90 7.85 -0.70 15.66
N ARG A 91 6.70 -0.96 16.32
CA ARG A 91 6.01 0.05 17.15
C ARG A 91 6.84 0.48 18.37
N ILE A 92 7.67 -0.42 18.88
CA ILE A 92 8.54 -0.12 20.04
C ILE A 92 9.63 0.88 19.65
N GLU A 93 10.06 0.83 18.39
CA GLU A 93 11.07 1.72 17.80
C GLU A 93 10.47 2.92 17.05
N GLU A 94 9.14 3.09 17.13
CA GLU A 94 8.39 4.15 16.44
C GLU A 94 8.58 4.17 14.91
N VAL A 95 8.94 3.01 14.30
CA VAL A 95 9.12 2.84 12.86
C VAL A 95 7.93 2.17 12.17
N PHE A 96 6.87 1.83 12.93
CA PHE A 96 5.66 1.19 12.42
C PHE A 96 4.41 1.65 13.14
N GLY A 97 3.40 2.05 12.38
CA GLY A 97 2.11 2.50 12.91
C GLY A 97 2.20 3.80 13.70
N ASN A 98 1.12 4.11 14.37
CA ASN A 98 1.03 5.28 15.24
C ASN A 98 1.12 4.87 16.72
N GLY A 99 1.39 5.81 17.61
CA GLY A 99 1.31 5.61 19.05
C GLY A 99 -0.10 5.23 19.50
N LYS A 100 -0.24 4.76 20.76
CA LYS A 100 -1.55 4.48 21.36
C LYS A 100 -2.44 5.75 21.30
N PRO A 101 -3.69 5.64 20.80
CA PRO A 101 -4.62 6.75 20.87
C PRO A 101 -4.93 7.12 22.34
N ASN A 102 -5.38 8.33 22.57
CA ASN A 102 -5.72 8.79 23.92
C ASN A 102 -7.06 8.18 24.41
N VAL A 103 -7.03 6.89 24.71
CA VAL A 103 -8.17 6.12 25.20
C VAL A 103 -7.77 5.29 26.42
N PRO A 104 -8.68 5.12 27.41
CA PRO A 104 -8.39 4.37 28.64
C PRO A 104 -8.48 2.85 28.46
N THR A 105 -9.08 2.39 27.38
CA THR A 105 -9.41 0.96 27.14
C THR A 105 -8.18 0.14 26.80
N GLU A 106 -8.32 -1.18 26.96
CA GLU A 106 -7.28 -2.15 26.60
C GLU A 106 -7.25 -2.43 25.08
N LYS A 107 -6.14 -2.95 24.61
CA LYS A 107 -5.99 -3.39 23.21
C LYS A 107 -6.85 -4.63 22.99
N TRP A 108 -7.64 -4.64 21.92
CA TRP A 108 -8.46 -5.79 21.50
C TRP A 108 -7.57 -6.97 21.11
N ASN A 109 -7.94 -8.16 21.58
CA ASN A 109 -7.19 -9.39 21.35
C ASN A 109 -8.09 -10.54 20.83
N GLY A 110 -9.18 -10.19 20.10
CA GLY A 110 -10.09 -11.17 19.51
C GLY A 110 -11.38 -11.39 20.30
N GLU A 111 -11.68 -10.58 21.32
CA GLU A 111 -12.93 -10.65 22.08
C GLU A 111 -14.14 -10.48 21.16
N THR A 112 -15.26 -11.15 21.52
CA THR A 112 -16.51 -11.13 20.75
C THR A 112 -17.63 -10.44 21.51
N GLY A 113 -18.62 -9.89 20.79
CA GLY A 113 -19.79 -9.23 21.40
C GLY A 113 -19.47 -7.87 22.01
N ALA A 114 -18.35 -7.28 21.72
CA ALA A 114 -17.86 -6.02 22.25
C ALA A 114 -18.04 -4.85 21.26
N THR A 115 -17.83 -3.64 21.75
CA THR A 115 -17.65 -2.44 20.93
C THR A 115 -16.15 -2.18 20.75
N VAL A 116 -15.65 -2.31 19.53
CA VAL A 116 -14.22 -2.18 19.19
C VAL A 116 -13.97 -0.87 18.44
N LEU A 117 -13.05 -0.07 18.94
CA LEU A 117 -12.52 1.11 18.24
C LEU A 117 -11.40 0.67 17.30
N LEU A 118 -11.68 0.58 16.01
CA LEU A 118 -10.66 0.37 14.97
C LEU A 118 -10.00 1.71 14.65
N ASN A 119 -8.77 1.89 15.14
CA ASN A 119 -8.00 3.11 14.91
C ASN A 119 -7.20 2.96 13.62
N LEU A 120 -7.60 3.68 12.57
CA LEU A 120 -6.86 3.69 11.30
C LEU A 120 -5.55 4.46 11.47
N GLU A 121 -4.47 3.95 10.90
CA GLU A 121 -3.11 4.45 11.13
C GLU A 121 -2.36 4.69 9.83
N GLY A 122 -1.20 5.34 9.95
CA GLY A 122 -0.30 5.58 8.84
C GLY A 122 -0.80 6.64 7.87
N GLY A 123 -0.33 6.56 6.64
CA GLY A 123 -0.77 7.39 5.54
C GLY A 123 -2.21 7.07 5.09
N LEU A 124 -2.76 7.90 4.21
CA LEU A 124 -4.15 7.70 3.73
C LEU A 124 -4.34 6.34 3.02
N GLY A 125 -3.29 5.84 2.35
CA GLY A 125 -3.31 4.49 1.74
C GLY A 125 -3.43 3.39 2.78
N ASP A 126 -2.68 3.50 3.88
CA ASP A 126 -2.72 2.54 5.00
C ASP A 126 -4.08 2.57 5.70
N GLN A 127 -4.66 3.77 5.88
CA GLN A 127 -5.99 3.92 6.45
C GLN A 127 -7.07 3.29 5.57
N ILE A 128 -7.03 3.53 4.25
CA ILE A 128 -7.94 2.89 3.30
C ILE A 128 -7.80 1.37 3.37
N HIS A 129 -6.57 0.85 3.35
CA HIS A 129 -6.33 -0.59 3.47
C HIS A 129 -6.82 -1.13 4.81
N GLY A 130 -6.46 -0.49 5.91
CA GLY A 130 -6.79 -0.93 7.27
C GLY A 130 -8.29 -0.92 7.59
N ALA A 131 -9.06 -0.07 6.91
CA ALA A 131 -10.51 0.02 7.07
C ALA A 131 -11.24 -1.30 6.74
N ARG A 132 -10.65 -2.18 5.91
CA ARG A 132 -11.19 -3.50 5.59
C ARG A 132 -11.46 -4.38 6.81
N PHE A 133 -10.61 -4.26 7.84
CA PHE A 133 -10.72 -5.07 9.05
C PHE A 133 -12.01 -4.82 9.84
N ALA A 134 -12.74 -3.73 9.56
CA ALA A 134 -14.06 -3.50 10.15
C ALA A 134 -15.02 -4.67 9.87
N ARG A 135 -15.02 -5.22 8.64
CA ARG A 135 -15.86 -6.37 8.28
C ARG A 135 -15.46 -7.62 9.07
N ASP A 136 -14.18 -7.88 9.21
CA ASP A 136 -13.69 -9.06 9.90
C ASP A 136 -13.98 -9.01 11.41
N ILE A 137 -13.79 -7.82 12.02
CA ILE A 137 -14.14 -7.57 13.42
C ILE A 137 -15.65 -7.71 13.64
N ALA A 138 -16.47 -7.16 12.72
CA ALA A 138 -17.93 -7.24 12.81
C ALA A 138 -18.44 -8.68 12.65
N ARG A 139 -17.83 -9.49 11.79
CA ARG A 139 -18.17 -10.94 11.61
C ARG A 139 -17.97 -11.76 12.89
N LEU A 140 -17.12 -11.30 13.80
CA LEU A 140 -16.97 -11.88 15.14
C LEU A 140 -18.08 -11.42 16.13
N GLY A 141 -19.11 -10.72 15.65
CA GLY A 141 -20.22 -10.22 16.48
C GLY A 141 -19.94 -8.92 17.21
N ASN A 142 -18.87 -8.21 16.86
CA ASN A 142 -18.52 -6.93 17.46
C ASN A 142 -19.21 -5.74 16.76
N LYS A 143 -19.44 -4.66 17.50
CA LYS A 143 -19.74 -3.34 16.93
C LYS A 143 -18.44 -2.63 16.64
N VAL A 144 -18.31 -2.02 15.44
CA VAL A 144 -17.08 -1.33 15.06
C VAL A 144 -17.30 0.17 14.98
N ILE A 145 -16.55 0.90 15.79
CA ILE A 145 -16.36 2.34 15.69
C ILE A 145 -15.03 2.55 14.98
N MET A 146 -15.01 3.35 13.91
CA MET A 146 -13.79 3.58 13.13
C MET A 146 -13.26 4.99 13.38
N ALA A 147 -12.03 5.09 13.86
CA ALA A 147 -11.31 6.37 13.96
C ALA A 147 -10.42 6.56 12.75
N CYS A 148 -10.55 7.70 12.06
CA CYS A 148 -9.80 7.97 10.82
C CYS A 148 -9.48 9.45 10.64
N SER A 149 -8.66 9.76 9.64
CA SER A 149 -8.49 11.13 9.15
C SER A 149 -9.81 11.66 8.61
N GLY A 150 -10.18 12.90 8.99
CA GLY A 150 -11.45 13.50 8.62
C GLY A 150 -11.74 13.49 7.12
N SER A 151 -10.71 13.60 6.30
CA SER A 151 -10.82 13.55 4.83
C SER A 151 -11.32 12.20 4.30
N LEU A 152 -11.12 11.09 5.01
CA LEU A 152 -11.55 9.74 4.61
C LEU A 152 -12.92 9.36 5.17
N ALA A 153 -13.46 10.09 6.15
CA ALA A 153 -14.64 9.69 6.91
C ALA A 153 -15.83 9.29 6.03
N GLN A 154 -16.07 10.04 4.95
CA GLN A 154 -17.18 9.77 4.05
C GLN A 154 -17.06 8.44 3.32
N ILE A 155 -15.87 8.09 2.84
CA ILE A 155 -15.67 6.85 2.06
C ILE A 155 -15.56 5.61 2.95
N VAL A 156 -14.94 5.73 4.14
CA VAL A 156 -14.80 4.59 5.05
C VAL A 156 -16.07 4.31 5.88
N GLY A 157 -16.91 5.33 6.07
CA GLY A 157 -18.16 5.20 6.81
C GLY A 157 -19.22 4.33 6.13
N SER A 158 -19.06 4.09 4.82
CA SER A 158 -19.97 3.24 4.04
C SER A 158 -19.57 1.75 4.05
N ILE A 159 -18.49 1.39 4.74
CA ILE A 159 -18.00 0.00 4.81
C ILE A 159 -18.93 -0.83 5.69
N GLU A 160 -19.27 -2.02 5.23
CA GLU A 160 -20.08 -2.98 6.00
C GLU A 160 -19.43 -3.28 7.36
N GLY A 161 -20.23 -3.27 8.42
CA GLY A 161 -19.78 -3.52 9.79
C GLY A 161 -19.39 -2.26 10.56
N VAL A 162 -19.18 -1.12 9.89
CA VAL A 162 -18.91 0.15 10.55
C VAL A 162 -20.21 0.73 11.11
N THR A 163 -20.26 0.95 12.41
CA THR A 163 -21.44 1.54 13.08
C THR A 163 -21.34 3.05 13.24
N THR A 164 -20.12 3.55 13.40
CA THR A 164 -19.84 4.98 13.63
C THR A 164 -18.45 5.31 13.14
N VAL A 165 -18.28 6.49 12.54
CA VAL A 165 -16.97 7.05 12.19
C VAL A 165 -16.69 8.27 13.05
N VAL A 166 -15.49 8.36 13.58
CA VAL A 166 -15.01 9.51 14.36
C VAL A 166 -13.66 9.97 13.80
N GLN A 167 -13.34 11.23 13.99
CA GLN A 167 -12.00 11.73 13.67
C GLN A 167 -11.02 11.36 14.78
N HIS A 168 -9.75 11.21 14.47
CA HIS A 168 -8.70 10.83 15.45
C HIS A 168 -8.70 11.75 16.69
N GLU A 169 -8.96 13.03 16.50
CA GLU A 169 -8.96 14.03 17.56
C GLU A 169 -10.16 13.89 18.50
N ALA A 170 -11.21 13.18 18.08
CA ALA A 170 -12.46 13.02 18.84
C ALA A 170 -12.56 11.67 19.59
N VAL A 171 -11.56 10.80 19.50
CA VAL A 171 -11.61 9.44 20.09
C VAL A 171 -11.74 9.44 21.61
N PHE A 172 -11.27 10.47 22.30
CA PHE A 172 -11.29 10.55 23.77
C PHE A 172 -12.72 10.46 24.36
N GLY A 173 -13.71 11.00 23.66
CA GLY A 173 -15.12 10.99 24.11
C GLY A 173 -15.92 9.77 23.68
N VAL A 174 -15.30 8.79 23.03
CA VAL A 174 -16.00 7.65 22.40
C VAL A 174 -16.07 6.48 23.38
N VAL A 175 -17.29 6.01 23.69
CA VAL A 175 -17.50 4.83 24.54
C VAL A 175 -17.26 3.56 23.73
N HIS A 176 -16.29 2.75 24.13
CA HIS A 176 -15.94 1.47 23.54
C HIS A 176 -15.30 0.57 24.60
N ASP A 177 -15.29 -0.74 24.33
CA ASP A 177 -14.73 -1.74 25.26
C ASP A 177 -13.24 -1.97 25.02
N PHE A 178 -12.84 -2.03 23.74
CA PHE A 178 -11.46 -2.26 23.30
C PHE A 178 -11.10 -1.37 22.13
N TRP A 179 -9.79 -1.19 21.91
CA TRP A 179 -9.29 -0.54 20.70
C TRP A 179 -8.28 -1.42 19.97
N VAL A 180 -8.16 -1.27 18.65
CA VAL A 180 -7.19 -1.99 17.85
C VAL A 180 -6.58 -1.06 16.78
N PRO A 181 -5.24 -1.04 16.63
CA PRO A 181 -4.59 -0.32 15.56
C PRO A 181 -4.75 -1.10 14.24
N SER A 182 -5.20 -0.41 13.19
CA SER A 182 -5.53 -1.07 11.93
C SER A 182 -4.35 -1.81 11.29
N MET A 183 -3.15 -1.26 11.38
CA MET A 183 -1.94 -1.88 10.83
C MET A 183 -1.51 -3.16 11.56
N SER A 184 -2.08 -3.46 12.73
CA SER A 184 -1.83 -4.69 13.48
C SER A 184 -3.07 -5.57 13.64
N ALA A 185 -4.20 -5.18 13.06
CA ALA A 185 -5.49 -5.88 13.26
C ALA A 185 -5.46 -7.35 12.75
N ALA A 186 -4.61 -7.67 11.79
CA ALA A 186 -4.39 -9.04 11.32
C ALA A 186 -3.90 -9.99 12.43
N ILE A 187 -3.26 -9.47 13.50
CA ILE A 187 -2.72 -10.29 14.59
C ILE A 187 -3.84 -10.85 15.48
N PRO A 188 -4.72 -10.04 16.12
CA PRO A 188 -5.82 -10.58 16.90
C PRO A 188 -6.85 -11.34 16.05
N LEU A 189 -6.98 -11.03 14.77
CA LEU A 189 -7.79 -11.80 13.81
C LEU A 189 -7.14 -13.14 13.41
N GLN A 190 -5.90 -13.43 13.81
CA GLN A 190 -5.14 -14.63 13.45
C GLN A 190 -5.06 -14.88 11.93
N LEU A 191 -5.02 -13.79 11.14
CA LEU A 191 -5.23 -13.82 9.71
C LEU A 191 -4.05 -14.45 8.96
N GLN A 192 -4.34 -15.45 8.13
CA GLN A 192 -3.41 -16.02 7.17
C GLN A 192 -3.75 -15.56 5.75
N TYR A 193 -2.84 -15.73 4.79
CA TYR A 193 -3.15 -15.38 3.39
C TYR A 193 -4.31 -16.18 2.79
N ALA A 194 -4.57 -17.39 3.27
CA ALA A 194 -5.71 -18.20 2.84
C ALA A 194 -7.06 -17.61 3.27
N ASP A 195 -7.05 -16.81 4.33
CA ASP A 195 -8.26 -16.20 4.91
C ASP A 195 -8.53 -14.80 4.34
N VAL A 196 -7.56 -14.24 3.58
CA VAL A 196 -7.70 -12.90 3.03
C VAL A 196 -8.75 -12.91 1.92
N ASP A 197 -9.87 -12.27 2.18
CA ASP A 197 -10.88 -11.95 1.16
C ASP A 197 -10.43 -10.70 0.38
N GLY A 198 -9.99 -10.90 -0.86
CA GLY A 198 -9.59 -9.81 -1.77
C GLY A 198 -10.76 -9.08 -2.42
N ALA A 199 -12.00 -9.33 -2.03
CA ALA A 199 -13.18 -8.66 -2.58
C ALA A 199 -13.24 -7.18 -2.19
N ALA A 200 -13.95 -6.40 -3.00
CA ALA A 200 -14.21 -4.99 -2.71
C ALA A 200 -14.93 -4.81 -1.37
N TYR A 201 -14.54 -3.77 -0.63
CA TYR A 201 -15.13 -3.44 0.68
C TYR A 201 -15.53 -1.97 0.81
N ILE A 202 -15.10 -1.10 -0.09
CA ILE A 202 -15.59 0.27 -0.21
C ILE A 202 -16.62 0.30 -1.35
N PRO A 203 -17.88 0.69 -1.07
CA PRO A 203 -18.90 0.82 -2.11
C PRO A 203 -18.49 1.84 -3.16
N LYS A 204 -18.71 1.48 -4.44
CA LYS A 204 -18.44 2.39 -5.55
C LYS A 204 -19.55 3.44 -5.61
N PRO A 205 -19.22 4.74 -5.79
CA PRO A 205 -20.19 5.73 -6.21
C PRO A 205 -20.83 5.31 -7.54
N ASP A 206 -22.12 5.58 -7.69
CA ASP A 206 -22.81 5.43 -8.96
C ASP A 206 -22.41 6.60 -9.87
N VAL A 207 -21.74 6.30 -10.98
CA VAL A 207 -21.25 7.29 -11.94
C VAL A 207 -21.59 6.84 -13.36
N GLU A 208 -22.02 7.77 -14.17
CA GLU A 208 -22.27 7.52 -15.59
C GLU A 208 -20.96 7.23 -16.31
N LYS A 209 -20.89 6.09 -17.00
CA LYS A 209 -19.74 5.71 -17.83
C LYS A 209 -19.97 6.06 -19.28
N GLY A 210 -18.93 6.63 -19.91
CA GLY A 210 -18.92 6.84 -21.36
C GLY A 210 -18.78 5.52 -22.12
N LYS A 211 -19.00 5.57 -23.44
CA LYS A 211 -18.82 4.41 -24.33
C LYS A 211 -17.35 4.03 -24.56
N LYS A 212 -16.43 5.00 -24.43
CA LYS A 212 -15.01 4.79 -24.65
C LYS A 212 -14.34 4.29 -23.40
N LEU A 213 -13.43 3.31 -23.52
CA LEU A 213 -12.60 2.82 -22.44
C LEU A 213 -11.91 4.00 -21.72
N ARG A 214 -12.10 4.11 -20.42
CA ARG A 214 -11.57 5.21 -19.61
C ARG A 214 -10.53 4.70 -18.64
N ILE A 215 -9.31 5.25 -18.74
CA ILE A 215 -8.14 4.82 -17.98
C ILE A 215 -7.65 5.97 -17.09
N GLY A 216 -7.68 5.72 -15.78
CA GLY A 216 -7.14 6.65 -14.79
C GLY A 216 -5.63 6.45 -14.61
N LEU A 217 -4.88 7.54 -14.60
CA LEU A 217 -3.42 7.52 -14.47
C LEU A 217 -2.98 8.28 -13.22
N ARG A 218 -2.11 7.64 -12.41
CA ARG A 218 -1.37 8.29 -11.33
C ARG A 218 0.08 7.82 -11.33
N TRP A 219 1.04 8.75 -11.33
CA TRP A 219 2.45 8.46 -11.59
C TRP A 219 3.41 8.81 -10.44
N GLN A 220 2.95 9.55 -9.43
CA GLN A 220 3.81 9.98 -8.33
C GLN A 220 3.06 9.93 -7.00
N GLY A 221 3.78 9.58 -5.92
CA GLY A 221 3.30 9.62 -4.54
C GLY A 221 3.70 10.92 -3.84
N ASN A 222 3.66 10.92 -2.51
CA ASN A 222 4.13 12.02 -1.69
C ASN A 222 5.68 12.04 -1.71
N PRO A 223 6.33 13.09 -2.24
CA PRO A 223 7.79 13.17 -2.30
C PRO A 223 8.46 13.27 -0.93
N GLN A 224 7.70 13.59 0.12
CA GLN A 224 8.19 13.64 1.49
C GLN A 224 8.16 12.27 2.19
N PHE A 225 7.62 11.25 1.55
CA PHE A 225 7.67 9.91 2.08
C PHE A 225 9.09 9.34 1.91
N GLU A 226 9.70 8.88 2.99
CA GLU A 226 11.11 8.44 3.02
C GLU A 226 11.46 7.36 1.98
N HIS A 227 10.48 6.48 1.64
CA HIS A 227 10.66 5.42 0.66
C HIS A 227 10.18 5.80 -0.76
N GLU A 228 9.77 7.04 -1.01
CA GLU A 228 9.28 7.47 -2.33
C GLU A 228 10.34 7.28 -3.41
N GLN A 229 11.59 7.58 -3.11
CA GLN A 229 12.72 7.41 -4.03
C GLN A 229 12.89 5.98 -4.58
N HIS A 230 12.48 4.96 -3.80
CA HIS A 230 12.59 3.56 -4.21
C HIS A 230 11.41 3.07 -5.05
N ARG A 231 10.30 3.81 -5.06
CA ARG A 231 9.09 3.47 -5.83
C ARG A 231 8.73 4.48 -6.91
N GLN A 232 9.40 5.63 -6.95
CA GLN A 232 9.19 6.63 -7.99
C GLN A 232 9.84 6.19 -9.31
N PHE A 233 9.22 6.54 -10.40
CA PHE A 233 9.71 6.33 -11.76
C PHE A 233 9.53 7.62 -12.55
N ASP A 234 10.25 7.77 -13.66
CA ASP A 234 10.02 8.89 -14.58
C ASP A 234 8.60 8.77 -15.17
N PRO A 235 7.70 9.76 -14.94
CA PRO A 235 6.34 9.75 -15.46
C PRO A 235 6.27 9.56 -16.98
N LYS A 236 7.32 9.95 -17.71
CA LYS A 236 7.43 9.75 -19.15
C LYS A 236 7.32 8.28 -19.55
N LEU A 237 7.83 7.35 -18.73
CA LEU A 237 7.75 5.91 -19.00
C LEU A 237 6.29 5.44 -19.04
N LEU A 238 5.46 5.90 -18.08
CA LEU A 238 4.03 5.60 -18.08
C LEU A 238 3.35 6.20 -19.30
N PHE A 239 3.60 7.48 -19.60
CA PHE A 239 2.97 8.16 -20.72
C PHE A 239 3.34 7.54 -22.07
N ASP A 240 4.60 7.15 -22.26
CA ASP A 240 5.06 6.48 -23.48
C ASP A 240 4.49 5.03 -23.60
N ALA A 241 4.23 4.37 -22.47
CA ALA A 241 3.63 3.05 -22.47
C ALA A 241 2.16 3.07 -22.93
N VAL A 242 1.39 4.11 -22.55
CA VAL A 242 -0.05 4.20 -22.85
C VAL A 242 -0.37 5.05 -24.08
N LYS A 243 0.59 5.83 -24.58
CA LYS A 243 0.40 6.71 -25.73
C LYS A 243 -0.01 5.94 -27.00
N GLY A 244 -1.01 6.46 -27.70
CA GLY A 244 -1.49 5.87 -28.95
C GLY A 244 -2.48 4.71 -28.79
N VAL A 245 -2.83 4.38 -27.55
CA VAL A 245 -3.92 3.45 -27.24
C VAL A 245 -5.25 4.18 -27.40
N ASP A 246 -6.23 3.52 -28.03
CA ASP A 246 -7.56 4.10 -28.24
C ASP A 246 -8.40 4.02 -26.96
N ALA A 247 -8.14 4.95 -26.06
CA ALA A 247 -8.82 5.10 -24.78
C ALA A 247 -8.93 6.58 -24.40
N GLU A 248 -9.80 6.89 -23.45
CA GLU A 248 -9.81 8.17 -22.75
C GLU A 248 -8.90 8.07 -21.52
N PHE A 249 -7.92 8.94 -21.44
CA PHE A 249 -7.02 9.00 -20.29
C PHE A 249 -7.38 10.19 -19.39
N VAL A 250 -7.49 9.92 -18.09
CA VAL A 250 -7.81 10.92 -17.06
C VAL A 250 -6.75 10.91 -15.96
N SER A 251 -6.47 12.11 -15.44
CA SER A 251 -5.52 12.27 -14.35
C SER A 251 -6.16 11.96 -12.99
N LEU A 252 -5.51 11.10 -12.23
CA LEU A 252 -5.77 10.88 -10.81
C LEU A 252 -4.62 11.43 -9.96
N GLN A 253 -3.76 12.27 -10.54
CA GLN A 253 -2.66 12.97 -9.85
C GLN A 253 -3.16 14.32 -9.34
N ARG A 254 -3.17 14.49 -8.02
CA ARG A 254 -3.71 15.68 -7.37
C ARG A 254 -2.64 16.69 -7.00
N ASP A 255 -1.55 16.19 -6.43
CA ASP A 255 -0.55 17.01 -5.76
C ASP A 255 0.70 17.16 -6.65
N GLU A 256 1.87 17.14 -6.04
CA GLU A 256 3.16 17.23 -6.73
C GLU A 256 3.23 16.21 -7.87
N GLY A 257 3.87 16.62 -8.96
CA GLY A 257 3.92 15.84 -10.19
C GLY A 257 2.74 16.10 -11.15
N ALA A 258 1.71 16.84 -10.76
CA ALA A 258 0.59 17.21 -11.65
C ALA A 258 1.06 18.03 -12.86
N GLU A 259 2.14 18.79 -12.72
CA GLU A 259 2.79 19.58 -13.77
C GLU A 259 3.37 18.73 -14.90
N HIS A 260 3.65 17.43 -14.63
CA HIS A 260 4.15 16.50 -15.66
C HIS A 260 3.04 15.97 -16.59
N LYS A 261 1.77 16.27 -16.29
CA LYS A 261 0.61 15.79 -17.03
C LYS A 261 0.64 16.23 -18.50
N PRO A 262 0.61 15.28 -19.48
CA PRO A 262 0.51 15.63 -20.88
C PRO A 262 -0.87 16.24 -21.20
N LYS A 263 -0.92 17.12 -22.22
CA LYS A 263 -2.16 17.80 -22.64
C LYS A 263 -3.29 16.85 -23.09
N TRP A 264 -2.95 15.64 -23.53
CA TRP A 264 -3.94 14.64 -23.96
C TRP A 264 -4.56 13.83 -22.80
N VAL A 265 -4.03 13.94 -21.58
CA VAL A 265 -4.63 13.40 -20.35
C VAL A 265 -5.57 14.46 -19.80
N LYS A 266 -6.86 14.12 -19.67
CA LYS A 266 -7.88 15.03 -19.17
C LYS A 266 -7.77 15.20 -17.64
N ASP A 267 -8.22 16.35 -17.17
CA ASP A 267 -8.36 16.59 -15.73
C ASP A 267 -9.62 15.94 -15.19
N THR A 268 -9.60 15.59 -13.90
CA THR A 268 -10.77 15.18 -13.13
C THR A 268 -10.87 15.98 -11.84
N CYS A 269 -12.05 16.06 -11.25
CA CYS A 269 -12.21 16.66 -9.93
C CYS A 269 -11.61 15.71 -8.86
N LEU A 270 -10.68 16.23 -8.07
CA LEU A 270 -9.99 15.50 -7.00
C LEU A 270 -9.96 16.32 -5.70
N ASP A 271 -10.92 17.24 -5.49
CA ASP A 271 -10.93 18.18 -4.38
C ASP A 271 -11.12 17.49 -3.03
N SER A 272 -11.83 16.37 -3.03
CA SER A 272 -12.03 15.51 -1.87
C SER A 272 -11.77 14.03 -2.19
N TRP A 273 -11.73 13.20 -1.16
CA TRP A 273 -11.68 11.75 -1.35
C TRP A 273 -12.96 11.18 -1.94
N ALA A 274 -14.11 11.82 -1.73
CA ALA A 274 -15.36 11.46 -2.40
C ALA A 274 -15.27 11.74 -3.91
N ASP A 275 -14.72 12.89 -4.31
CA ASP A 275 -14.49 13.21 -5.72
C ASP A 275 -13.47 12.25 -6.34
N THR A 276 -12.40 11.94 -5.60
CA THR A 276 -11.41 10.95 -6.03
C THR A 276 -12.04 9.56 -6.22
N ALA A 277 -12.93 9.14 -5.31
CA ALA A 277 -13.66 7.88 -5.43
C ALA A 277 -14.60 7.89 -6.66
N ALA A 278 -15.28 8.99 -6.93
CA ALA A 278 -16.12 9.14 -8.12
C ALA A 278 -15.28 9.11 -9.42
N ALA A 279 -14.14 9.81 -9.45
CA ALA A 279 -13.22 9.77 -10.58
C ALA A 279 -12.69 8.36 -10.85
N VAL A 280 -12.30 7.63 -9.79
CA VAL A 280 -11.86 6.23 -9.86
C VAL A 280 -13.00 5.30 -10.30
N ALA A 281 -14.22 5.45 -9.77
CA ALA A 281 -15.38 4.66 -10.15
C ALA A 281 -15.75 4.82 -11.64
N GLY A 282 -15.51 6.01 -12.21
CA GLY A 282 -15.69 6.29 -13.62
C GLY A 282 -14.63 5.67 -14.55
N CYS A 283 -13.57 5.09 -14.02
CA CYS A 283 -12.53 4.41 -14.80
C CYS A 283 -12.90 2.94 -15.01
N ASP A 284 -12.50 2.40 -16.15
CA ASP A 284 -12.54 0.96 -16.44
C ASP A 284 -11.25 0.27 -16.02
N LEU A 285 -10.16 1.03 -16.01
CA LEU A 285 -8.84 0.62 -15.54
C LEU A 285 -8.15 1.80 -14.86
N VAL A 286 -7.43 1.54 -13.77
CA VAL A 286 -6.50 2.49 -13.15
C VAL A 286 -5.07 1.96 -13.29
N ILE A 287 -4.14 2.79 -13.79
CA ILE A 287 -2.70 2.47 -13.82
C ILE A 287 -2.00 3.47 -12.91
N THR A 288 -1.34 2.98 -11.86
CA THR A 288 -0.86 3.84 -10.78
C THR A 288 0.47 3.36 -10.20
N SER A 289 1.26 4.30 -9.67
CA SER A 289 2.30 3.99 -8.69
C SER A 289 1.68 3.47 -7.38
N CYS A 290 2.48 2.85 -6.51
CA CYS A 290 2.02 2.32 -5.22
C CYS A 290 1.67 3.46 -4.24
N THR A 291 0.45 3.99 -4.34
CA THR A 291 -0.04 5.15 -3.59
C THR A 291 -1.44 4.89 -3.01
N SER A 292 -2.00 5.87 -2.29
CA SER A 292 -3.34 5.80 -1.73
C SER A 292 -4.44 5.52 -2.78
N VAL A 293 -4.28 6.02 -4.02
CA VAL A 293 -5.21 5.73 -5.13
C VAL A 293 -5.20 4.24 -5.51
N ALA A 294 -4.04 3.58 -5.43
CA ALA A 294 -3.94 2.13 -5.65
C ALA A 294 -4.79 1.35 -4.65
N HIS A 295 -4.73 1.74 -3.38
CA HIS A 295 -5.54 1.13 -2.32
C HIS A 295 -7.03 1.45 -2.46
N LEU A 296 -7.39 2.69 -2.82
CA LEU A 296 -8.78 3.09 -3.04
C LEU A 296 -9.40 2.31 -4.20
N SER A 297 -8.74 2.27 -5.35
CA SER A 297 -9.25 1.57 -6.53
C SER A 297 -9.38 0.06 -6.30
N GLY A 298 -8.39 -0.55 -5.64
CA GLY A 298 -8.46 -1.96 -5.22
C GLY A 298 -9.58 -2.22 -4.21
N ALA A 299 -9.76 -1.35 -3.21
CA ALA A 299 -10.83 -1.44 -2.21
C ALA A 299 -12.23 -1.31 -2.83
N MET A 300 -12.37 -0.55 -3.91
CA MET A 300 -13.62 -0.40 -4.67
C MET A 300 -13.82 -1.50 -5.73
N GLY A 301 -12.85 -2.42 -5.91
CA GLY A 301 -12.90 -3.48 -6.91
C GLY A 301 -12.77 -2.99 -8.35
N ILE A 302 -12.19 -1.82 -8.56
CA ILE A 302 -11.87 -1.31 -9.90
C ILE A 302 -10.62 -2.04 -10.41
N PRO A 303 -10.60 -2.52 -11.67
CA PRO A 303 -9.41 -3.07 -12.29
C PRO A 303 -8.23 -2.09 -12.14
N THR A 304 -7.14 -2.55 -11.52
CA THR A 304 -6.05 -1.66 -11.16
C THR A 304 -4.69 -2.31 -11.44
N TRP A 305 -3.84 -1.63 -12.16
CA TRP A 305 -2.47 -2.01 -12.41
C TRP A 305 -1.54 -1.14 -11.57
N ILE A 306 -0.78 -1.78 -10.69
CA ILE A 306 0.13 -1.06 -9.79
C ILE A 306 1.57 -1.34 -10.20
N VAL A 307 2.31 -0.26 -10.47
CA VAL A 307 3.76 -0.31 -10.69
C VAL A 307 4.46 -0.30 -9.33
N ILE A 308 5.28 -1.32 -9.06
CA ILE A 308 5.91 -1.53 -7.76
C ILE A 308 7.40 -1.81 -7.88
N PRO A 309 8.23 -1.44 -6.88
CA PRO A 309 9.66 -1.78 -6.85
C PRO A 309 9.88 -3.28 -6.61
N ILE A 310 11.14 -3.71 -6.63
CA ILE A 310 11.53 -5.11 -6.34
C ILE A 310 11.04 -5.54 -4.98
N LEU A 311 11.33 -4.73 -3.95
CA LEU A 311 10.82 -4.89 -2.59
C LEU A 311 9.80 -3.76 -2.33
N PRO A 312 8.51 -4.01 -2.58
CA PRO A 312 7.47 -3.02 -2.33
C PRO A 312 7.10 -2.99 -0.85
N TYR A 313 6.24 -2.05 -0.49
CA TYR A 313 5.62 -1.99 0.83
C TYR A 313 5.01 -3.36 1.20
N TYR A 314 5.08 -3.74 2.47
CA TYR A 314 4.77 -5.10 2.96
C TYR A 314 3.41 -5.65 2.49
N LEU A 315 2.42 -4.80 2.29
CA LEU A 315 1.10 -5.20 1.79
C LEU A 315 1.15 -5.82 0.38
N LEU A 316 2.12 -5.41 -0.44
CA LEU A 316 2.30 -5.89 -1.81
C LEU A 316 3.57 -6.73 -1.99
N ALA A 317 4.17 -7.16 -0.87
CA ALA A 317 5.46 -7.84 -0.88
C ALA A 317 5.39 -9.27 -1.46
N LYS A 318 4.24 -9.96 -1.36
CA LYS A 318 4.07 -11.32 -1.88
C LYS A 318 4.47 -11.41 -3.36
N PRO A 319 5.28 -12.41 -3.76
CA PRO A 319 5.67 -12.60 -5.15
C PRO A 319 4.48 -12.83 -6.09
N GLY A 320 4.70 -12.57 -7.37
CA GLY A 320 3.71 -12.76 -8.42
C GLY A 320 3.14 -11.44 -8.94
N SER A 321 2.18 -11.56 -9.86
CA SER A 321 1.51 -10.45 -10.53
C SER A 321 0.13 -10.11 -9.95
N THR A 322 -0.31 -10.80 -8.89
CA THR A 322 -1.59 -10.56 -8.21
C THR A 322 -1.35 -10.04 -6.80
N ALA A 323 -2.25 -9.21 -6.32
CA ALA A 323 -2.24 -8.74 -4.94
C ALA A 323 -3.15 -9.62 -4.08
N ALA A 324 -2.64 -10.14 -2.96
CA ALA A 324 -3.46 -10.99 -2.07
C ALA A 324 -4.65 -10.22 -1.47
N TRP A 325 -4.50 -8.92 -1.27
CA TRP A 325 -5.49 -8.06 -0.64
C TRP A 325 -6.60 -7.54 -1.57
N TYR A 326 -6.45 -7.67 -2.89
CA TYR A 326 -7.38 -7.10 -3.87
C TYR A 326 -7.49 -7.99 -5.09
N ASN A 327 -8.65 -8.58 -5.34
CA ASN A 327 -8.90 -9.46 -6.50
C ASN A 327 -8.82 -8.71 -7.84
N SER A 328 -9.02 -7.39 -7.84
CA SER A 328 -9.00 -6.53 -9.04
C SER A 328 -7.63 -5.96 -9.38
N VAL A 329 -6.57 -6.32 -8.61
CA VAL A 329 -5.26 -5.69 -8.76
C VAL A 329 -4.26 -6.62 -9.46
N LYS A 330 -3.56 -6.06 -10.45
CA LYS A 330 -2.40 -6.66 -11.12
C LYS A 330 -1.14 -5.85 -10.82
N LEU A 331 -0.06 -6.54 -10.50
CA LEU A 331 1.21 -5.95 -10.10
C LEU A 331 2.22 -5.99 -11.25
N PHE A 332 2.84 -4.86 -11.53
CA PHE A 332 3.94 -4.71 -12.49
C PHE A 332 5.21 -4.36 -11.72
N ARG A 333 6.01 -5.38 -11.47
CA ARG A 333 7.17 -5.30 -10.57
C ARG A 333 8.44 -4.95 -11.33
N GLN A 334 9.23 -4.05 -10.74
CA GLN A 334 10.61 -3.79 -11.16
C GLN A 334 11.44 -5.07 -11.09
N THR A 335 12.28 -5.31 -12.07
CA THR A 335 13.14 -6.51 -12.16
C THR A 335 14.60 -6.25 -11.82
N SER A 336 15.03 -5.00 -11.92
CA SER A 336 16.37 -4.54 -11.56
C SER A 336 16.25 -3.18 -10.88
N TYR A 337 17.01 -2.96 -9.82
CA TYR A 337 16.97 -1.70 -9.08
C TYR A 337 17.30 -0.51 -10.01
N GLY A 338 16.53 0.56 -9.90
CA GLY A 338 16.68 1.75 -10.75
C GLY A 338 16.17 1.61 -12.18
N ASP A 339 15.93 0.40 -12.69
CA ASP A 339 15.41 0.17 -14.04
C ASP A 339 13.91 -0.13 -14.02
N TRP A 340 13.12 0.78 -14.56
CA TRP A 340 11.67 0.69 -14.67
C TRP A 340 11.21 0.27 -16.09
N THR A 341 12.13 -0.08 -16.99
CA THR A 341 11.79 -0.40 -18.38
C THR A 341 10.87 -1.61 -18.49
N ALA A 342 11.21 -2.70 -17.79
CA ALA A 342 10.48 -3.97 -17.90
C ALA A 342 9.00 -3.84 -17.47
N PRO A 343 8.61 -3.21 -16.34
CA PRO A 343 7.22 -2.97 -15.98
C PRO A 343 6.45 -2.24 -17.07
N PHE A 344 7.02 -1.17 -17.64
CA PHE A 344 6.30 -0.36 -18.63
C PHE A 344 6.22 -1.00 -20.01
N VAL A 345 7.21 -1.81 -20.41
CA VAL A 345 7.10 -2.68 -21.59
C VAL A 345 5.93 -3.66 -21.43
N LYS A 346 5.83 -4.29 -20.27
CA LYS A 346 4.74 -5.22 -19.97
C LYS A 346 3.38 -4.52 -19.93
N ILE A 347 3.28 -3.35 -19.30
CA ILE A 347 2.05 -2.53 -19.31
C ILE A 347 1.62 -2.23 -20.74
N LYS A 348 2.55 -1.81 -21.61
CA LYS A 348 2.24 -1.51 -23.02
C LYS A 348 1.70 -2.71 -23.79
N GLN A 349 2.24 -3.90 -23.52
CA GLN A 349 1.77 -5.14 -24.14
C GLN A 349 0.36 -5.51 -23.65
N ASP A 350 0.18 -5.58 -22.34
CA ASP A 350 -1.07 -6.00 -21.72
C ASP A 350 -2.22 -5.01 -22.04
N LEU A 351 -1.90 -3.71 -22.10
CA LEU A 351 -2.89 -2.69 -22.42
C LEU A 351 -3.45 -2.82 -23.85
N LYS A 352 -2.62 -3.23 -24.81
CA LYS A 352 -3.09 -3.50 -26.18
C LYS A 352 -4.05 -4.68 -26.21
N GLU A 353 -3.78 -5.72 -25.44
CA GLU A 353 -4.64 -6.89 -25.32
C GLU A 353 -6.00 -6.52 -24.67
N GLU A 354 -5.97 -5.71 -23.59
CA GLU A 354 -7.19 -5.24 -22.91
C GLU A 354 -8.09 -4.42 -23.84
N VAL A 355 -7.51 -3.49 -24.59
CA VAL A 355 -8.26 -2.65 -25.54
C VAL A 355 -8.86 -3.50 -26.67
N GLN A 356 -8.12 -4.45 -27.20
CA GLN A 356 -8.61 -5.35 -28.23
C GLN A 356 -9.79 -6.19 -27.72
N ASN A 357 -9.67 -6.75 -26.53
CA ASN A 357 -10.73 -7.52 -25.89
C ASN A 357 -11.98 -6.68 -25.60
N ALA A 358 -11.83 -5.41 -25.22
CA ALA A 358 -12.94 -4.49 -25.02
C ALA A 358 -13.69 -4.22 -26.35
N ASN A 359 -12.96 -3.91 -27.41
CA ASN A 359 -13.52 -3.65 -28.74
C ASN A 359 -14.24 -4.88 -29.32
N ASP A 360 -13.73 -6.08 -29.07
CA ASP A 360 -14.35 -7.32 -29.55
C ASP A 360 -15.67 -7.63 -28.82
N LYS A 361 -15.75 -7.31 -27.51
CA LYS A 361 -16.99 -7.42 -26.72
C LYS A 361 -18.09 -6.47 -27.24
N ASP A 362 -17.73 -5.22 -27.52
CA ASP A 362 -18.68 -4.24 -28.06
C ASP A 362 -19.20 -4.66 -29.41
N ARG A 363 -18.37 -5.24 -30.29
CA ARG A 363 -18.79 -5.78 -31.59
C ARG A 363 -19.79 -6.94 -31.47
N ILE A 364 -19.63 -7.80 -30.46
CA ILE A 364 -20.54 -8.93 -30.22
C ILE A 364 -21.93 -8.44 -29.74
N LEU A 365 -21.94 -7.39 -28.90
CA LEU A 365 -23.18 -6.81 -28.39
C LEU A 365 -23.95 -6.03 -29.46
N ASP A 366 -23.28 -5.37 -30.42
CA ASP A 366 -23.92 -4.65 -31.53
C ASP A 366 -24.47 -5.58 -32.61
N THR A 367 -24.09 -6.87 -32.60
CA THR A 367 -24.56 -7.89 -33.57
C THR A 367 -25.65 -8.84 -33.02
N SER A 368 -26.00 -8.69 -31.76
CA SER A 368 -27.04 -9.47 -31.06
C SER A 368 -28.29 -8.64 -30.80
#